data_48dc18af02bd0d77152b582e46c834f6
#
_entry.id   48dc18af02bd0d77152b582e46c834f6
#
_cell.length_a   1.000
_cell.length_b   1.000
_cell.length_c   1.000
_cell.angle_alpha   90.00
_cell.angle_beta   90.00
_cell.angle_gamma   90.00
#
_symmetry.space_group_name_H-M   'P 1'
#
loop_
_entity.id
_entity.type
_entity.pdbx_description
1 polymer ?
#
loop_
_entity_poly.entity_id
_entity_poly.type
_entity_poly.pdbx_seq_one_letter_code
_entity_poly.pdbx_strand_id
1 'polypeptide(L)'
;MPYQHLTTTRDGAVERLTLNRPDARNAFNEHVIAELTTWAAEAHAAAVRHEIRAIVIAGNGRVFCAGADVTWMSKTVHYTEEENLRDATAMSRMFAAINELPVAVVGRVQGAALGGGAGLAAVCDIVVAEEAALFGFTETKLGILPAVISPFALAKIGQAAARELFLTGARFSAARAKEIGLVHEVVPAAELDAAVNRHVQELLTAGPEAVAAAKALIPRVWGRPIAEAMPVTAAAIAARRVSTEGQEGLRAFLEKRKPKWTA
;
A
#
# COMPACT_ATOMS: atom_id res chain seq x y z
N MET A 1 -1.20 -2.21 22.91
CA MET A 1 0.13 -1.90 23.49
C MET A 1 0.88 -1.04 22.48
N PRO A 2 1.80 -0.16 22.86
CA PRO A 2 2.59 0.59 21.89
C PRO A 2 3.45 -0.39 21.07
N TYR A 3 3.53 -0.17 19.77
CA TYR A 3 4.41 -0.92 18.88
C TYR A 3 5.88 -0.65 19.21
N GLN A 4 6.75 -1.63 19.01
CA GLN A 4 8.21 -1.47 19.22
C GLN A 4 8.92 -1.00 17.95
N HIS A 5 8.41 -1.41 16.79
CA HIS A 5 9.03 -1.22 15.49
C HIS A 5 8.24 -0.30 14.57
N LEU A 6 7.07 0.14 14.99
CA LEU A 6 6.21 1.06 14.28
C LEU A 6 5.90 2.26 15.15
N THR A 7 5.65 3.40 14.53
CA THR A 7 5.00 4.54 15.17
C THR A 7 3.76 4.92 14.38
N THR A 8 2.69 5.23 15.08
CA THR A 8 1.45 5.71 14.48
C THR A 8 1.10 7.07 15.04
N THR A 9 0.69 7.98 14.17
CA THR A 9 0.15 9.27 14.55
C THR A 9 -1.11 9.53 13.77
N ARG A 10 -2.06 10.25 14.35
CA ARG A 10 -3.32 10.58 13.70
C ARG A 10 -3.49 12.11 13.70
N ASP A 11 -3.74 12.66 12.51
CA ASP A 11 -4.06 14.06 12.31
C ASP A 11 -5.44 14.14 11.61
N GLY A 12 -6.45 14.51 12.37
CA GLY A 12 -7.83 14.44 11.93
C GLY A 12 -8.19 13.01 11.46
N ALA A 13 -8.63 12.90 10.23
CA ALA A 13 -9.00 11.62 9.61
C ALA A 13 -7.84 10.93 8.85
N VAL A 14 -6.61 11.36 9.05
CA VAL A 14 -5.42 10.79 8.41
C VAL A 14 -4.58 10.06 9.44
N GLU A 15 -4.35 8.77 9.23
CA GLU A 15 -3.41 8.01 10.01
C GLU A 15 -2.05 7.90 9.29
N ARG A 16 -0.97 8.15 10.02
CA ARG A 16 0.40 7.99 9.52
C ARG A 16 1.06 6.83 10.26
N LEU A 17 1.39 5.78 9.52
CA LEU A 17 2.22 4.66 9.97
C LEU A 17 3.65 4.90 9.53
N THR A 18 4.59 4.82 10.45
CA THR A 18 6.02 4.92 10.14
C THR A 18 6.74 3.67 10.63
N LEU A 19 7.42 2.96 9.72
CA LEU A 19 8.37 1.94 10.10
C LEU A 19 9.50 2.59 10.90
N ASN A 20 9.79 2.09 12.10
CA ASN A 20 10.69 2.75 13.04
C ASN A 20 11.85 1.85 13.49
N ARG A 21 12.59 1.33 12.51
CA ARG A 21 13.85 0.60 12.70
C ARG A 21 14.96 1.18 11.81
N PRO A 22 15.30 2.47 11.93
CA PRO A 22 16.23 3.14 11.01
C PRO A 22 17.62 2.48 10.98
N ASP A 23 18.11 1.96 12.11
CA ASP A 23 19.39 1.27 12.21
C ASP A 23 19.43 -0.04 11.39
N ALA A 24 18.30 -0.72 11.29
CA ALA A 24 18.10 -1.90 10.44
C ALA A 24 17.51 -1.50 9.06
N ARG A 25 17.54 -0.23 8.66
CA ARG A 25 16.98 0.29 7.40
C ARG A 25 15.51 -0.11 7.21
N ASN A 26 14.75 -0.16 8.28
CA ASN A 26 13.33 -0.56 8.31
C ASN A 26 13.06 -1.96 7.71
N ALA A 27 14.05 -2.85 7.77
CA ALA A 27 13.92 -4.20 7.24
C ALA A 27 12.93 -5.04 8.08
N PHE A 28 12.23 -5.95 7.39
CA PHE A 28 11.25 -6.85 7.99
C PHE A 28 11.91 -7.99 8.76
N ASN A 29 11.35 -8.26 9.92
CA ASN A 29 11.52 -9.50 10.66
C ASN A 29 10.14 -9.98 11.15
N GLU A 30 10.12 -11.11 11.86
CA GLU A 30 8.90 -11.69 12.41
C GLU A 30 8.08 -10.71 13.27
N HIS A 31 8.76 -9.84 14.01
CA HIS A 31 8.10 -8.84 14.88
C HIS A 31 7.45 -7.71 14.10
N VAL A 32 8.15 -7.15 13.11
CA VAL A 32 7.60 -6.13 12.21
C VAL A 32 6.38 -6.67 11.45
N ILE A 33 6.45 -7.92 10.98
CA ILE A 33 5.33 -8.57 10.28
C ILE A 33 4.13 -8.71 11.21
N ALA A 34 4.33 -9.14 12.45
CA ALA A 34 3.27 -9.28 13.45
C ALA A 34 2.65 -7.91 13.82
N GLU A 35 3.49 -6.89 14.04
CA GLU A 35 3.02 -5.54 14.36
C GLU A 35 2.25 -4.92 13.20
N LEU A 36 2.71 -5.04 11.95
CA LEU A 36 2.00 -4.57 10.77
C LEU A 36 0.66 -5.27 10.57
N THR A 37 0.60 -6.58 10.87
CA THR A 37 -0.64 -7.35 10.79
C THR A 37 -1.65 -6.86 11.84
N THR A 38 -1.19 -6.64 13.08
CA THR A 38 -2.02 -6.10 14.16
C THR A 38 -2.50 -4.69 13.83
N TRP A 39 -1.59 -3.82 13.40
CA TRP A 39 -1.91 -2.47 12.97
C TRP A 39 -2.95 -2.44 11.83
N ALA A 40 -2.80 -3.29 10.82
CA ALA A 40 -3.73 -3.35 9.70
C ALA A 40 -5.16 -3.72 10.17
N ALA A 41 -5.28 -4.63 11.15
CA ALA A 41 -6.58 -4.97 11.74
C ALA A 41 -7.19 -3.79 12.53
N GLU A 42 -6.39 -3.05 13.29
CA GLU A 42 -6.82 -1.87 14.03
C GLU A 42 -7.21 -0.73 13.07
N ALA A 43 -6.41 -0.48 12.04
CA ALA A 43 -6.69 0.50 10.99
C ALA A 43 -7.96 0.16 10.21
N HIS A 44 -8.17 -1.12 9.87
CA HIS A 44 -9.42 -1.58 9.25
C HIS A 44 -10.63 -1.26 10.14
N ALA A 45 -10.57 -1.58 11.42
CA ALA A 45 -11.66 -1.29 12.34
C ALA A 45 -11.93 0.22 12.47
N ALA A 46 -10.88 1.04 12.54
CA ALA A 46 -10.99 2.50 12.58
C ALA A 46 -11.59 3.08 11.27
N ALA A 47 -11.20 2.52 10.11
CA ALA A 47 -11.74 2.90 8.81
C ALA A 47 -13.24 2.57 8.68
N VAL A 48 -13.66 1.39 9.14
CA VAL A 48 -15.08 1.00 9.16
C VAL A 48 -15.92 1.92 10.05
N ARG A 49 -15.33 2.44 11.13
CA ARG A 49 -15.99 3.45 12.00
C ARG A 49 -15.87 4.88 11.49
N HIS A 50 -15.28 5.09 10.30
CA HIS A 50 -15.00 6.40 9.70
C HIS A 50 -14.09 7.31 10.55
N GLU A 51 -13.32 6.76 11.47
CA GLU A 51 -12.34 7.48 12.27
C GLU A 51 -11.11 7.88 11.45
N ILE A 52 -10.81 7.10 10.41
CA ILE A 52 -9.75 7.39 9.44
C ILE A 52 -10.31 7.29 8.01
N ARG A 53 -9.76 8.10 7.10
CA ARG A 53 -10.20 8.21 5.71
C ARG A 53 -9.04 8.08 4.72
N ALA A 54 -7.83 8.27 5.18
CA ALA A 54 -6.60 8.04 4.44
C ALA A 54 -5.50 7.56 5.37
N ILE A 55 -4.58 6.77 4.83
CA ILE A 55 -3.40 6.29 5.53
C ILE A 55 -2.17 6.71 4.74
N VAL A 56 -1.12 7.13 5.45
CA VAL A 56 0.22 7.33 4.89
C VAL A 56 1.16 6.33 5.52
N ILE A 57 1.85 5.54 4.69
CA ILE A 57 2.92 4.63 5.13
C ILE A 57 4.28 5.23 4.76
N ALA A 58 5.17 5.37 5.75
CA ALA A 58 6.51 5.94 5.59
C ALA A 58 7.56 5.08 6.32
N GLY A 59 8.84 5.36 6.07
CA GLY A 59 9.95 4.82 6.86
C GLY A 59 10.68 5.93 7.60
N ASN A 60 11.08 5.70 8.83
CA ASN A 60 11.96 6.61 9.55
C ASN A 60 13.40 6.52 9.03
N GLY A 61 14.12 7.64 9.01
CA GLY A 61 15.52 7.70 8.59
C GLY A 61 15.71 7.73 7.07
N ARG A 62 16.83 7.13 6.61
CA ARG A 62 17.34 7.33 5.25
C ARG A 62 16.63 6.53 4.17
N VAL A 63 15.91 5.47 4.51
CA VAL A 63 15.28 4.57 3.54
C VAL A 63 13.87 4.21 3.98
N PHE A 64 13.01 3.97 3.03
CA PHE A 64 11.65 3.49 3.28
C PHE A 64 11.69 2.09 3.91
N CYS A 65 12.22 1.09 3.18
CA CYS A 65 12.40 -0.27 3.69
C CYS A 65 13.40 -1.04 2.80
N ALA A 66 14.43 -1.62 3.42
CA ALA A 66 15.48 -2.36 2.70
C ALA A 66 15.15 -3.84 2.44
N GLY A 67 13.93 -4.29 2.76
CA GLY A 67 13.50 -5.68 2.55
C GLY A 67 13.61 -6.55 3.80
N ALA A 68 14.14 -7.75 3.68
CA ALA A 68 14.29 -8.69 4.79
C ALA A 68 15.49 -8.34 5.69
N ASP A 69 15.31 -8.47 7.00
CA ASP A 69 16.37 -8.32 7.99
C ASP A 69 17.37 -9.47 7.89
N VAL A 70 18.67 -9.14 7.83
CA VAL A 70 19.74 -10.13 7.67
C VAL A 70 19.75 -11.14 8.82
N THR A 71 19.49 -10.70 10.06
CA THR A 71 19.42 -11.57 11.23
C THR A 71 18.22 -12.54 11.13
N TRP A 72 17.08 -12.06 10.65
CA TRP A 72 15.93 -12.91 10.40
C TRP A 72 16.21 -13.91 9.27
N MET A 73 16.80 -13.45 8.16
CA MET A 73 17.21 -14.34 7.06
C MET A 73 18.17 -15.45 7.51
N SER A 74 19.11 -15.15 8.44
CA SER A 74 20.02 -16.17 8.96
C SER A 74 19.29 -17.28 9.73
N LYS A 75 18.16 -16.99 10.37
CA LYS A 75 17.32 -18.00 11.02
C LYS A 75 16.62 -18.90 9.99
N THR A 76 16.11 -18.30 8.89
CA THR A 76 15.34 -19.03 7.87
C THR A 76 16.18 -20.08 7.13
N VAL A 77 17.53 -19.94 7.11
CA VAL A 77 18.44 -20.97 6.57
C VAL A 77 18.31 -22.31 7.32
N HIS A 78 17.90 -22.28 8.59
CA HIS A 78 17.75 -23.47 9.42
C HIS A 78 16.30 -23.97 9.53
N TYR A 79 15.34 -23.27 8.93
CA TYR A 79 13.94 -23.63 8.99
C TYR A 79 13.64 -24.83 8.09
N THR A 80 12.77 -25.69 8.55
CA THR A 80 12.13 -26.71 7.73
C THR A 80 11.23 -26.05 6.66
N GLU A 81 10.81 -26.81 5.66
CA GLU A 81 9.85 -26.33 4.66
C GLU A 81 8.54 -25.85 5.31
N GLU A 82 8.06 -26.59 6.33
CA GLU A 82 6.83 -26.23 7.06
C GLU A 82 6.98 -24.93 7.84
N GLU A 83 8.14 -24.68 8.47
CA GLU A 83 8.43 -23.43 9.17
C GLU A 83 8.53 -22.26 8.21
N ASN A 84 9.21 -22.44 7.07
CA ASN A 84 9.27 -21.45 5.99
C ASN A 84 7.88 -21.14 5.41
N LEU A 85 7.01 -22.16 5.25
CA LEU A 85 5.64 -21.97 4.78
C LEU A 85 4.80 -21.16 5.77
N ARG A 86 4.92 -21.41 7.08
CA ARG A 86 4.23 -20.63 8.12
C ARG A 86 4.67 -19.17 8.09
N ASP A 87 5.96 -18.93 8.00
CA ASP A 87 6.58 -17.60 7.96
C ASP A 87 6.15 -16.83 6.72
N ALA A 88 6.27 -17.41 5.53
CA ALA A 88 5.82 -16.84 4.28
C ALA A 88 4.30 -16.56 4.28
N THR A 89 3.50 -17.43 4.89
CA THR A 89 2.05 -17.25 5.03
C THR A 89 1.73 -16.04 5.92
N ALA A 90 2.46 -15.84 7.01
CA ALA A 90 2.29 -14.67 7.87
C ALA A 90 2.57 -13.38 7.10
N MET A 91 3.66 -13.35 6.33
CA MET A 91 4.01 -12.20 5.49
C MET A 91 2.99 -11.95 4.38
N SER A 92 2.47 -13.01 3.73
CA SER A 92 1.40 -12.90 2.72
C SER A 92 0.13 -12.28 3.31
N ARG A 93 -0.27 -12.72 4.50
CA ARG A 93 -1.45 -12.20 5.22
C ARG A 93 -1.28 -10.73 5.59
N MET A 94 -0.10 -10.34 6.04
CA MET A 94 0.21 -8.94 6.34
C MET A 94 0.04 -8.05 5.11
N PHE A 95 0.60 -8.43 3.96
CA PHE A 95 0.45 -7.64 2.72
C PHE A 95 -1.01 -7.59 2.26
N ALA A 96 -1.72 -8.72 2.29
CA ALA A 96 -3.13 -8.77 1.94
C ALA A 96 -3.96 -7.86 2.84
N ALA A 97 -3.75 -7.90 4.17
CA ALA A 97 -4.47 -7.06 5.12
C ALA A 97 -4.28 -5.56 4.86
N ILE A 98 -3.06 -5.13 4.48
CA ILE A 98 -2.79 -3.73 4.12
C ILE A 98 -3.44 -3.37 2.78
N ASN A 99 -3.33 -4.24 1.78
CA ASN A 99 -3.92 -4.02 0.45
C ASN A 99 -5.45 -3.91 0.50
N GLU A 100 -6.10 -4.64 1.40
CA GLU A 100 -7.55 -4.73 1.54
C GLU A 100 -8.16 -3.67 2.49
N LEU A 101 -7.35 -2.79 3.07
CA LEU A 101 -7.86 -1.70 3.91
C LEU A 101 -8.93 -0.89 3.16
N PRO A 102 -10.11 -0.62 3.77
CA PRO A 102 -11.22 0.06 3.12
C PRO A 102 -11.03 1.59 3.05
N VAL A 103 -9.78 2.03 3.02
CA VAL A 103 -9.36 3.43 2.81
C VAL A 103 -8.18 3.45 1.86
N ALA A 104 -7.92 4.60 1.27
CA ALA A 104 -6.74 4.76 0.42
C ALA A 104 -5.45 4.79 1.27
N VAL A 105 -4.45 4.07 0.81
CA VAL A 105 -3.11 3.99 1.41
C VAL A 105 -2.11 4.68 0.50
N VAL A 106 -1.44 5.70 1.00
CA VAL A 106 -0.41 6.47 0.29
C VAL A 106 0.97 6.08 0.82
N GLY A 107 1.83 5.54 -0.05
CA GLY A 107 3.22 5.24 0.26
C GLY A 107 4.11 6.47 0.05
N ARG A 108 4.86 6.87 1.07
CA ARG A 108 5.88 7.91 1.04
C ARG A 108 7.25 7.25 0.99
N VAL A 109 7.88 7.22 -0.16
CA VAL A 109 9.09 6.43 -0.40
C VAL A 109 10.31 7.31 -0.60
N GLN A 110 11.26 7.25 0.36
CA GLN A 110 12.59 7.84 0.26
C GLN A 110 13.68 6.76 0.26
N GLY A 111 14.82 7.05 -0.27
CA GLY A 111 16.05 6.26 -0.28
C GLY A 111 15.92 4.95 -1.02
N ALA A 112 15.28 3.94 -0.42
CA ALA A 112 15.14 2.64 -1.05
C ALA A 112 13.88 1.88 -0.59
N ALA A 113 13.29 1.13 -1.53
CA ALA A 113 12.25 0.13 -1.32
C ALA A 113 12.68 -1.17 -2.03
N LEU A 114 13.26 -2.14 -1.29
CA LEU A 114 13.84 -3.35 -1.86
C LEU A 114 13.15 -4.61 -1.33
N GLY A 115 13.02 -5.64 -2.15
CA GLY A 115 12.38 -6.91 -1.79
C GLY A 115 11.01 -6.69 -1.16
N GLY A 116 10.82 -7.16 0.08
CA GLY A 116 9.59 -6.90 0.86
C GLY A 116 9.22 -5.41 0.98
N GLY A 117 10.21 -4.49 0.96
CA GLY A 117 9.96 -3.05 0.93
C GLY A 117 9.33 -2.58 -0.39
N ALA A 118 9.72 -3.15 -1.52
CA ALA A 118 9.06 -2.93 -2.80
C ALA A 118 7.64 -3.55 -2.79
N GLY A 119 7.46 -4.68 -2.10
CA GLY A 119 6.15 -5.27 -1.84
C GLY A 119 5.25 -4.34 -1.02
N LEU A 120 5.79 -3.70 0.03
CA LEU A 120 5.03 -2.72 0.82
C LEU A 120 4.63 -1.50 -0.01
N ALA A 121 5.50 -1.01 -0.89
CA ALA A 121 5.14 0.02 -1.85
C ALA A 121 4.04 -0.46 -2.83
N ALA A 122 4.10 -1.72 -3.27
CA ALA A 122 3.12 -2.27 -4.20
C ALA A 122 1.71 -2.43 -3.61
N VAL A 123 1.56 -2.64 -2.31
CA VAL A 123 0.23 -2.70 -1.65
C VAL A 123 -0.34 -1.31 -1.33
N CYS A 124 0.44 -0.25 -1.42
CA CYS A 124 -0.10 1.11 -1.33
C CYS A 124 -0.91 1.46 -2.59
N ASP A 125 -2.05 2.12 -2.44
CA ASP A 125 -2.88 2.54 -3.57
C ASP A 125 -2.18 3.61 -4.42
N ILE A 126 -1.57 4.59 -3.76
CA ILE A 126 -0.80 5.67 -4.37
C ILE A 126 0.62 5.62 -3.80
N VAL A 127 1.63 5.78 -4.64
CA VAL A 127 3.03 5.83 -4.20
C VAL A 127 3.66 7.11 -4.71
N VAL A 128 4.22 7.90 -3.79
CA VAL A 128 5.04 9.08 -4.08
C VAL A 128 6.47 8.78 -3.67
N ALA A 129 7.41 9.00 -4.56
CA ALA A 129 8.82 8.71 -4.32
C ALA A 129 9.70 9.93 -4.53
N GLU A 130 10.78 10.04 -3.77
CA GLU A 130 11.84 10.99 -4.10
C GLU A 130 12.62 10.54 -5.35
N GLU A 131 13.18 11.48 -6.11
CA GLU A 131 13.91 11.21 -7.36
C GLU A 131 15.09 10.26 -7.19
N ALA A 132 15.76 10.31 -6.05
CA ALA A 132 16.91 9.47 -5.74
C ALA A 132 16.52 8.07 -5.24
N ALA A 133 15.24 7.78 -5.03
CA ALA A 133 14.81 6.49 -4.52
C ALA A 133 15.11 5.34 -5.48
N LEU A 134 15.55 4.22 -4.90
CA LEU A 134 15.83 2.97 -5.61
C LEU A 134 14.81 1.91 -5.22
N PHE A 135 14.34 1.20 -6.23
CA PHE A 135 13.44 0.06 -6.08
C PHE A 135 14.12 -1.23 -6.54
N GLY A 136 13.61 -2.38 -6.12
CA GLY A 136 14.10 -3.66 -6.62
C GLY A 136 13.39 -4.86 -6.02
N PHE A 137 13.16 -5.86 -6.85
CA PHE A 137 12.70 -7.20 -6.48
C PHE A 137 13.93 -8.12 -6.49
N THR A 138 14.73 -8.03 -5.41
CA THR A 138 16.13 -8.51 -5.41
C THR A 138 16.28 -9.96 -4.97
N GLU A 139 15.20 -10.65 -4.69
CA GLU A 139 15.13 -11.99 -4.12
C GLU A 139 15.90 -13.03 -4.96
N THR A 140 15.84 -12.93 -6.29
CA THR A 140 16.53 -13.86 -7.20
C THR A 140 18.05 -13.78 -7.12
N LYS A 141 18.62 -12.64 -6.66
CA LYS A 141 20.04 -12.53 -6.36
C LYS A 141 20.48 -13.37 -5.15
N LEU A 142 19.52 -13.83 -4.35
CA LEU A 142 19.73 -14.67 -3.18
C LEU A 142 19.37 -16.14 -3.45
N GLY A 143 19.02 -16.50 -4.70
CA GLY A 143 18.57 -17.85 -5.05
C GLY A 143 17.14 -18.19 -4.60
N ILE A 144 16.38 -17.18 -4.18
CA ILE A 144 14.94 -17.30 -3.86
C ILE A 144 14.14 -16.46 -4.87
N LEU A 145 12.86 -16.22 -4.63
CA LEU A 145 12.00 -15.51 -5.57
C LEU A 145 11.07 -14.52 -4.87
N PRO A 146 10.62 -13.45 -5.53
CA PRO A 146 9.69 -12.45 -4.96
C PRO A 146 8.25 -13.00 -4.92
N ALA A 147 8.04 -14.16 -4.26
CA ALA A 147 6.78 -14.90 -4.29
C ALA A 147 5.65 -14.15 -3.59
N VAL A 148 5.86 -13.82 -2.32
CA VAL A 148 4.84 -13.24 -1.43
C VAL A 148 4.34 -11.90 -1.92
N ILE A 149 5.22 -11.10 -2.53
CA ILE A 149 4.92 -9.77 -3.05
C ILE A 149 4.41 -9.79 -4.49
N SER A 150 4.56 -10.92 -5.20
CA SER A 150 4.27 -10.99 -6.63
C SER A 150 2.83 -10.64 -7.01
N PRO A 151 1.77 -11.03 -6.29
CA PRO A 151 0.40 -10.67 -6.67
C PRO A 151 0.20 -9.15 -6.73
N PHE A 152 0.75 -8.43 -5.76
CA PHE A 152 0.61 -6.99 -5.64
C PHE A 152 1.49 -6.24 -6.66
N ALA A 153 2.74 -6.68 -6.84
CA ALA A 153 3.65 -6.10 -7.82
C ALA A 153 3.14 -6.31 -9.25
N LEU A 154 2.72 -7.54 -9.62
CA LEU A 154 2.17 -7.85 -10.95
C LEU A 154 0.94 -7.01 -11.28
N ALA A 155 0.06 -6.76 -10.30
CA ALA A 155 -1.12 -5.93 -10.49
C ALA A 155 -0.76 -4.48 -10.87
N LYS A 156 0.40 -3.98 -10.43
CA LYS A 156 0.88 -2.63 -10.72
C LYS A 156 1.72 -2.53 -11.99
N ILE A 157 2.76 -3.38 -12.09
CA ILE A 157 3.79 -3.23 -13.13
C ILE A 157 3.54 -4.10 -14.38
N GLY A 158 2.54 -4.98 -14.30
CA GLY A 158 2.22 -5.91 -15.37
C GLY A 158 3.27 -7.00 -15.59
N GLN A 159 2.93 -7.96 -16.45
CA GLN A 159 3.74 -9.16 -16.68
C GLN A 159 5.09 -8.85 -17.36
N ALA A 160 5.14 -7.89 -18.29
CA ALA A 160 6.36 -7.59 -19.02
C ALA A 160 7.47 -7.04 -18.12
N ALA A 161 7.18 -6.00 -17.34
CA ALA A 161 8.13 -5.42 -16.41
C ALA A 161 8.47 -6.39 -15.25
N ALA A 162 7.50 -7.17 -14.79
CA ALA A 162 7.77 -8.19 -13.78
C ALA A 162 8.74 -9.26 -14.26
N ARG A 163 8.61 -9.75 -15.51
CA ARG A 163 9.57 -10.71 -16.07
C ARG A 163 10.99 -10.14 -16.13
N GLU A 164 11.16 -8.89 -16.56
CA GLU A 164 12.45 -8.22 -16.54
C GLU A 164 13.03 -8.17 -15.12
N LEU A 165 12.27 -7.59 -14.20
CA LEU A 165 12.78 -7.22 -12.88
C LEU A 165 12.88 -8.39 -11.90
N PHE A 166 11.95 -9.35 -11.94
CA PHE A 166 12.00 -10.54 -11.08
C PHE A 166 13.11 -11.49 -11.50
N LEU A 167 13.30 -11.69 -12.82
CA LEU A 167 14.32 -12.61 -13.32
C LEU A 167 15.75 -12.05 -13.14
N THR A 168 15.91 -10.75 -13.31
CA THR A 168 17.23 -10.12 -13.16
C THR A 168 17.56 -9.76 -11.72
N GLY A 169 16.56 -9.52 -10.87
CA GLY A 169 16.75 -8.93 -9.56
C GLY A 169 17.44 -7.56 -9.61
N ALA A 170 17.34 -6.86 -10.72
CA ALA A 170 17.97 -5.56 -10.91
C ALA A 170 17.31 -4.49 -10.04
N ARG A 171 18.10 -3.55 -9.54
CA ARG A 171 17.58 -2.32 -8.94
C ARG A 171 17.24 -1.33 -10.06
N PHE A 172 16.19 -0.54 -9.85
CA PHE A 172 15.72 0.45 -10.80
C PHE A 172 15.39 1.77 -10.11
N SER A 173 15.44 2.86 -10.87
CA SER A 173 15.21 4.21 -10.36
C SER A 173 13.73 4.50 -10.09
N ALA A 174 13.44 5.57 -9.35
CA ALA A 174 12.10 6.10 -9.15
C ALA A 174 11.44 6.47 -10.49
N ALA A 175 12.19 7.01 -11.45
CA ALA A 175 11.69 7.31 -12.79
C ALA A 175 11.22 6.03 -13.51
N ARG A 176 12.00 4.94 -13.48
CA ARG A 176 11.59 3.65 -14.05
C ARG A 176 10.40 3.07 -13.29
N ALA A 177 10.38 3.21 -11.98
CA ALA A 177 9.24 2.76 -11.15
C ALA A 177 7.94 3.48 -11.54
N LYS A 178 8.00 4.77 -11.87
CA LYS A 178 6.86 5.54 -12.39
C LYS A 178 6.46 5.08 -13.80
N GLU A 179 7.41 4.89 -14.69
CA GLU A 179 7.16 4.43 -16.05
C GLU A 179 6.39 3.10 -16.10
N ILE A 180 6.73 2.16 -15.21
CA ILE A 180 6.09 0.84 -15.15
C ILE A 180 4.84 0.79 -14.24
N GLY A 181 4.43 1.91 -13.63
CA GLY A 181 3.21 2.01 -12.84
C GLY A 181 3.33 1.60 -11.36
N LEU A 182 4.54 1.33 -10.84
CA LEU A 182 4.74 1.09 -9.41
C LEU A 182 4.62 2.39 -8.59
N VAL A 183 5.11 3.49 -9.15
CA VAL A 183 5.11 4.83 -8.52
C VAL A 183 4.22 5.77 -9.33
N HIS A 184 3.44 6.60 -8.66
CA HIS A 184 2.49 7.52 -9.28
C HIS A 184 3.10 8.92 -9.48
N GLU A 185 3.90 9.36 -8.52
CA GLU A 185 4.55 10.68 -8.58
C GLU A 185 6.00 10.58 -8.10
N VAL A 186 6.91 11.26 -8.81
CA VAL A 186 8.33 11.36 -8.45
C VAL A 186 8.66 12.84 -8.33
N VAL A 187 9.25 13.22 -7.20
CA VAL A 187 9.53 14.61 -6.84
C VAL A 187 10.91 14.76 -6.18
N PRO A 188 11.51 15.95 -6.16
CA PRO A 188 12.68 16.23 -5.34
C PRO A 188 12.43 15.89 -3.85
N ALA A 189 13.46 15.45 -3.14
CA ALA A 189 13.34 15.04 -1.74
C ALA A 189 12.67 16.11 -0.85
N ALA A 190 12.96 17.38 -1.10
CA ALA A 190 12.37 18.51 -0.34
C ALA A 190 10.85 18.68 -0.58
N GLU A 191 10.32 18.12 -1.66
CA GLU A 191 8.90 18.23 -2.03
C GLU A 191 8.09 16.98 -1.66
N LEU A 192 8.75 15.92 -1.19
CA LEU A 192 8.12 14.61 -0.97
C LEU A 192 6.91 14.69 -0.02
N ASP A 193 7.04 15.36 1.11
CA ASP A 193 5.95 15.51 2.07
C ASP A 193 4.79 16.37 1.53
N ALA A 194 5.11 17.42 0.77
CA ALA A 194 4.11 18.26 0.13
C ALA A 194 3.33 17.49 -0.94
N ALA A 195 4.02 16.66 -1.73
CA ALA A 195 3.40 15.80 -2.75
C ALA A 195 2.46 14.76 -2.11
N VAL A 196 2.92 14.06 -1.08
CA VAL A 196 2.07 13.13 -0.32
C VAL A 196 0.83 13.83 0.25
N ASN A 197 1.01 15.02 0.84
CA ASN A 197 -0.11 15.77 1.40
C ASN A 197 -1.11 16.22 0.33
N ARG A 198 -0.69 16.58 -0.89
CA ARG A 198 -1.62 16.89 -2.00
C ARG A 198 -2.53 15.70 -2.30
N HIS A 199 -1.98 14.50 -2.42
CA HIS A 199 -2.79 13.27 -2.62
C HIS A 199 -3.74 13.03 -1.46
N VAL A 200 -3.28 13.19 -0.22
CA VAL A 200 -4.12 13.02 0.97
C VAL A 200 -5.27 14.03 0.98
N GLN A 201 -4.99 15.31 0.70
CA GLN A 201 -6.05 16.33 0.65
C GLN A 201 -7.07 16.03 -0.44
N GLU A 202 -6.66 15.57 -1.62
CA GLU A 202 -7.58 15.17 -2.68
C GLU A 202 -8.47 13.99 -2.24
N LEU A 203 -7.89 12.96 -1.60
CA LEU A 203 -8.65 11.83 -1.05
C LEU A 203 -9.71 12.27 -0.03
N LEU A 204 -9.40 13.27 0.79
CA LEU A 204 -10.33 13.80 1.79
C LEU A 204 -11.51 14.58 1.17
N THR A 205 -11.45 14.97 -0.10
CA THR A 205 -12.59 15.56 -0.81
C THR A 205 -13.64 14.54 -1.22
N ALA A 206 -13.27 13.26 -1.35
CA ALA A 206 -14.14 12.18 -1.78
C ALA A 206 -14.97 11.58 -0.62
N GLY A 207 -16.12 11.02 -0.92
CA GLY A 207 -16.93 10.29 0.07
C GLY A 207 -16.21 9.03 0.58
N PRO A 208 -16.06 8.84 1.89
CA PRO A 208 -15.29 7.73 2.45
C PRO A 208 -15.80 6.35 2.03
N GLU A 209 -17.10 6.14 2.01
CA GLU A 209 -17.68 4.86 1.56
C GLU A 209 -17.56 4.68 0.03
N ALA A 210 -17.58 5.78 -0.72
CA ALA A 210 -17.37 5.72 -2.16
C ALA A 210 -15.92 5.34 -2.51
N VAL A 211 -14.94 5.86 -1.76
CA VAL A 211 -13.51 5.47 -1.89
C VAL A 211 -13.35 3.98 -1.59
N ALA A 212 -13.90 3.49 -0.49
CA ALA A 212 -13.85 2.08 -0.12
C ALA A 212 -14.50 1.19 -1.20
N ALA A 213 -15.67 1.58 -1.69
CA ALA A 213 -16.38 0.84 -2.74
C ALA A 213 -15.63 0.84 -4.06
N ALA A 214 -15.03 1.97 -4.46
CA ALA A 214 -14.21 2.07 -5.66
C ALA A 214 -12.98 1.17 -5.59
N LYS A 215 -12.26 1.19 -4.45
CA LYS A 215 -11.11 0.31 -4.22
C LYS A 215 -11.51 -1.16 -4.30
N ALA A 216 -12.59 -1.56 -3.66
CA ALA A 216 -13.10 -2.93 -3.69
C ALA A 216 -13.65 -3.36 -5.07
N LEU A 217 -14.08 -2.42 -5.91
CA LEU A 217 -14.60 -2.72 -7.25
C LEU A 217 -13.47 -3.10 -8.23
N ILE A 218 -12.30 -2.45 -8.14
CA ILE A 218 -11.20 -2.63 -9.07
C ILE A 218 -10.84 -4.12 -9.28
N PRO A 219 -10.51 -4.91 -8.25
CA PRO A 219 -10.16 -6.32 -8.43
C PRO A 219 -11.35 -7.19 -8.90
N ARG A 220 -12.58 -6.73 -8.67
CA ARG A 220 -13.79 -7.45 -9.09
C ARG A 220 -14.06 -7.34 -10.59
N VAL A 221 -13.54 -6.32 -11.25
CA VAL A 221 -13.75 -6.07 -12.69
C VAL A 221 -12.48 -6.25 -13.51
N TRP A 222 -11.32 -6.16 -12.89
CA TRP A 222 -10.03 -6.30 -13.56
C TRP A 222 -9.89 -7.66 -14.26
N GLY A 223 -9.54 -7.62 -15.57
CA GLY A 223 -9.32 -8.82 -16.37
C GLY A 223 -10.57 -9.61 -16.73
N ARG A 224 -11.77 -9.17 -16.33
CA ARG A 224 -13.02 -9.82 -16.73
C ARG A 224 -13.50 -9.36 -18.11
N PRO A 225 -14.13 -10.24 -18.91
CA PRO A 225 -14.87 -9.81 -20.08
C PRO A 225 -15.94 -8.76 -19.70
N ILE A 226 -16.15 -7.78 -20.58
CA ILE A 226 -17.10 -6.67 -20.30
C ILE A 226 -18.50 -7.19 -19.94
N ALA A 227 -18.98 -8.22 -20.64
CA ALA A 227 -20.30 -8.80 -20.38
C ALA A 227 -20.45 -9.36 -18.95
N GLU A 228 -19.37 -9.90 -18.37
CA GLU A 228 -19.36 -10.40 -17.00
C GLU A 228 -19.18 -9.27 -15.95
N ALA A 229 -18.49 -8.20 -16.34
CA ALA A 229 -18.30 -7.02 -15.47
C ALA A 229 -19.56 -6.15 -15.37
N MET A 230 -20.38 -6.09 -16.44
CA MET A 230 -21.59 -5.23 -16.50
C MET A 230 -22.55 -5.42 -15.32
N PRO A 231 -23.00 -6.62 -14.95
CA PRO A 231 -23.91 -6.77 -13.80
C PRO A 231 -23.25 -6.37 -12.48
N VAL A 232 -21.95 -6.57 -12.31
CA VAL A 232 -21.17 -6.18 -11.12
C VAL A 232 -21.12 -4.66 -10.99
N THR A 233 -20.80 -3.97 -12.08
CA THR A 233 -20.71 -2.50 -12.09
C THR A 233 -22.05 -1.83 -11.94
N ALA A 234 -23.11 -2.34 -12.61
CA ALA A 234 -24.47 -1.85 -12.48
C ALA A 234 -24.99 -1.97 -11.03
N ALA A 235 -24.78 -3.13 -10.41
CA ALA A 235 -25.17 -3.34 -9.01
C ALA A 235 -24.39 -2.41 -8.06
N ALA A 236 -23.08 -2.24 -8.27
CA ALA A 236 -22.25 -1.38 -7.45
C ALA A 236 -22.69 0.08 -7.49
N ILE A 237 -22.93 0.65 -8.67
CA ILE A 237 -23.35 2.05 -8.78
C ILE A 237 -24.81 2.23 -8.27
N ALA A 238 -25.70 1.28 -8.52
CA ALA A 238 -27.06 1.34 -8.00
C ALA A 238 -27.09 1.40 -6.46
N ALA A 239 -26.32 0.51 -5.81
CA ALA A 239 -26.19 0.50 -4.36
C ALA A 239 -25.61 1.82 -3.81
N ARG A 240 -24.59 2.38 -4.45
CA ARG A 240 -24.02 3.67 -4.02
C ARG A 240 -24.99 4.83 -4.19
N ARG A 241 -25.77 4.87 -5.28
CA ARG A 241 -26.74 5.94 -5.52
C ARG A 241 -27.84 6.02 -4.45
N VAL A 242 -28.27 4.91 -3.89
CA VAL A 242 -29.31 4.88 -2.86
C VAL A 242 -28.77 4.97 -1.43
N SER A 243 -27.44 4.90 -1.25
CA SER A 243 -26.82 5.03 0.08
C SER A 243 -26.98 6.44 0.64
N THR A 244 -26.89 6.56 1.98
CA THR A 244 -26.93 7.86 2.66
C THR A 244 -25.84 8.81 2.15
N GLU A 245 -24.61 8.33 1.99
CA GLU A 245 -23.51 9.11 1.47
C GLU A 245 -23.73 9.51 0.00
N GLY A 246 -24.17 8.57 -0.86
CA GLY A 246 -24.43 8.86 -2.27
C GLY A 246 -25.55 9.89 -2.44
N GLN A 247 -26.61 9.81 -1.64
CA GLN A 247 -27.71 10.80 -1.63
C GLN A 247 -27.24 12.17 -1.14
N GLU A 248 -26.39 12.23 -0.11
CA GLU A 248 -25.79 13.48 0.36
C GLU A 248 -24.91 14.12 -0.73
N GLY A 249 -24.03 13.34 -1.35
CA GLY A 249 -23.15 13.85 -2.41
C GLY A 249 -23.92 14.40 -3.62
N LEU A 250 -24.93 13.66 -4.07
CA LEU A 250 -25.78 14.09 -5.19
C LEU A 250 -26.55 15.38 -4.87
N ARG A 251 -27.13 15.48 -3.67
CA ARG A 251 -27.82 16.71 -3.24
C ARG A 251 -26.86 17.87 -3.11
N ALA A 252 -25.70 17.68 -2.47
CA ALA A 252 -24.69 18.72 -2.33
C ALA A 252 -24.27 19.29 -3.69
N PHE A 253 -24.06 18.42 -4.68
CA PHE A 253 -23.74 18.80 -6.04
C PHE A 253 -24.85 19.65 -6.71
N LEU A 254 -26.10 19.18 -6.64
CA LEU A 254 -27.25 19.88 -7.22
C LEU A 254 -27.50 21.24 -6.55
N GLU A 255 -27.30 21.31 -5.22
CA GLU A 255 -27.45 22.51 -4.42
C GLU A 255 -26.21 23.44 -4.44
N LYS A 256 -25.16 23.07 -5.17
CA LYS A 256 -23.89 23.81 -5.27
C LYS A 256 -23.24 24.12 -3.92
N ARG A 257 -23.33 23.20 -2.97
CA ARG A 257 -22.69 23.26 -1.65
C ARG A 257 -21.65 22.17 -1.48
N LYS A 258 -20.82 22.30 -0.45
CA LYS A 258 -19.90 21.23 -0.05
C LYS A 258 -20.69 20.08 0.60
N PRO A 259 -20.32 18.80 0.33
CA PRO A 259 -20.89 17.68 1.05
C PRO A 259 -20.37 17.62 2.50
N LYS A 260 -21.15 16.99 3.38
CA LYS A 260 -20.88 16.95 4.83
C LYS A 260 -19.53 16.38 5.22
N TRP A 261 -18.95 15.50 4.42
CA TRP A 261 -17.65 14.90 4.70
C TRP A 261 -16.45 15.80 4.38
N THR A 262 -16.66 16.98 3.79
CA THR A 262 -15.62 17.99 3.55
C THR A 262 -15.69 19.17 4.54
N ALA A 263 -16.60 19.08 5.53
CA ALA A 263 -16.77 20.10 6.56
C ALA A 263 -15.72 19.97 7.65
#